data_ba9b33181649991296dd52dedf03ee93
#
_entry.id   ba9b33181649991296dd52dedf03ee93
#
_cell.length_a   1.000
_cell.length_b   1.000
_cell.length_c   1.000
_cell.angle_alpha   90.00
_cell.angle_beta   90.00
_cell.angle_gamma   90.00
#
_symmetry.space_group_name_H-M   'P 1'
#
loop_
_entity.id
_entity.type
_entity.pdbx_description
1 polymer ?
#
loop_
_entity_poly.entity_id
_entity_poly.type
_entity_poly.pdbx_seq_one_letter_code
_entity_poly.pdbx_strand_id
1 'polypeptide(L)'
;PLQMAADLPESYERHPDAFQFIKDVALDWDDSKYLEAEPGDYITVARKAKRTNNWFVGGITDENARTAAFTLDFLEPGKQYVATLYADGKDADYEKNPTSYQIKKGIVTNKTKISAQLARSGGFALSLIEASPSDRKSIKKWK
;
A
#
# COMPACT_ATOMS: atom_id res chain seq x y z
N PRO A 1 -7.13 -1.22 -16.13
CA PRO A 1 -5.74 -1.61 -16.41
C PRO A 1 -4.75 -0.74 -15.63
N LEU A 2 -3.61 -1.31 -15.30
CA LEU A 2 -2.52 -0.59 -14.66
C LEU A 2 -1.84 0.28 -15.72
N GLN A 3 -1.84 1.58 -15.52
CA GLN A 3 -1.13 2.52 -16.36
C GLN A 3 0.03 3.08 -15.56
N MET A 4 1.24 2.56 -15.76
CA MET A 4 2.39 3.08 -15.05
C MET A 4 3.70 2.51 -15.57
N ALA A 5 4.77 3.00 -14.99
CA ALA A 5 6.12 2.52 -15.16
C ALA A 5 6.68 2.79 -16.57
N ALA A 6 6.74 4.04 -16.93
CA ALA A 6 7.41 4.50 -18.15
C ALA A 6 8.80 5.06 -17.82
N ASP A 7 9.69 4.20 -17.31
CA ASP A 7 11.08 4.58 -17.03
C ASP A 7 12.04 3.47 -17.50
N LEU A 8 13.34 3.75 -17.49
CA LEU A 8 14.37 2.80 -17.86
C LEU A 8 14.50 1.71 -16.79
N PRO A 9 14.79 0.46 -17.15
CA PRO A 9 14.98 -0.64 -16.20
C PRO A 9 15.96 -0.32 -15.07
N GLU A 10 17.03 0.39 -15.38
CA GLU A 10 18.07 0.77 -14.41
C GLU A 10 17.55 1.70 -13.32
N SER A 11 16.51 2.48 -13.59
CA SER A 11 15.86 3.35 -12.60
C SER A 11 15.11 2.51 -11.55
N TYR A 12 14.46 1.43 -11.97
CA TYR A 12 13.79 0.50 -11.06
C TYR A 12 14.76 -0.38 -10.28
N GLU A 13 15.88 -0.77 -10.88
CA GLU A 13 16.92 -1.58 -10.24
C GLU A 13 17.60 -0.88 -9.09
N ARG A 14 17.55 0.44 -9.00
CA ARG A 14 18.08 1.21 -7.86
C ARG A 14 17.26 1.03 -6.58
N HIS A 15 15.98 0.65 -6.70
CA HIS A 15 15.05 0.47 -5.58
C HIS A 15 14.26 -0.85 -5.72
N PRO A 16 14.94 -2.01 -5.72
CA PRO A 16 14.33 -3.30 -6.04
C PRO A 16 13.27 -3.72 -5.03
N ASP A 17 13.36 -3.28 -3.79
CA ASP A 17 12.42 -3.51 -2.71
C ASP A 17 11.10 -2.74 -2.91
N ALA A 18 11.17 -1.47 -3.29
CA ALA A 18 9.99 -0.67 -3.66
C ALA A 18 9.41 -1.13 -5.00
N PHE A 19 10.26 -1.48 -5.97
CA PHE A 19 9.83 -2.02 -7.26
C PHE A 19 9.05 -3.33 -7.13
N GLN A 20 9.22 -4.07 -6.04
CA GLN A 20 8.47 -5.29 -5.79
C GLN A 20 6.96 -5.05 -5.78
N PHE A 21 6.48 -3.90 -5.29
CA PHE A 21 5.06 -3.57 -5.36
C PHE A 21 4.54 -3.54 -6.79
N ILE A 22 5.28 -2.95 -7.73
CA ILE A 22 4.90 -2.86 -9.15
C ILE A 22 4.83 -4.25 -9.79
N LYS A 23 5.71 -5.17 -9.39
CA LYS A 23 5.69 -6.57 -9.86
C LYS A 23 4.50 -7.36 -9.31
N ASP A 24 4.08 -7.06 -8.09
CA ASP A 24 3.05 -7.82 -7.38
C ASP A 24 1.64 -7.32 -7.67
N VAL A 25 1.49 -6.03 -8.01
CA VAL A 25 0.18 -5.40 -8.18
C VAL A 25 -0.58 -6.00 -9.36
N ALA A 26 -1.86 -6.31 -9.12
CA ALA A 26 -2.73 -6.89 -10.13
C ALA A 26 -3.05 -5.91 -11.27
N LEU A 27 -3.35 -6.46 -12.45
CA LEU A 27 -3.70 -5.69 -13.65
C LEU A 27 -5.21 -5.58 -13.87
N ASP A 28 -6.02 -6.43 -13.21
CA ASP A 28 -7.46 -6.50 -13.38
C ASP A 28 -8.16 -6.64 -12.02
N TRP A 29 -9.34 -6.04 -11.87
CA TRP A 29 -10.01 -5.79 -10.60
C TRP A 29 -11.44 -6.30 -10.59
N ASP A 30 -11.85 -6.92 -9.47
CA ASP A 30 -13.25 -7.31 -9.22
C ASP A 30 -14.01 -6.25 -8.43
N ASP A 31 -13.34 -5.49 -7.57
CA ASP A 31 -13.96 -4.50 -6.69
C ASP A 31 -13.04 -3.30 -6.45
N SER A 32 -13.62 -2.15 -6.17
CA SER A 32 -12.92 -0.93 -5.80
C SER A 32 -13.69 -0.19 -4.71
N LYS A 33 -13.01 0.18 -3.63
CA LYS A 33 -13.58 0.89 -2.49
C LYS A 33 -12.79 2.16 -2.22
N TYR A 34 -13.50 3.27 -2.08
CA TYR A 34 -12.93 4.53 -1.60
C TYR A 34 -12.99 4.51 -0.07
N LEU A 35 -11.84 4.46 0.58
CA LEU A 35 -11.74 4.38 2.03
C LEU A 35 -11.78 5.77 2.67
N GLU A 36 -11.08 6.71 2.07
CA GLU A 36 -11.03 8.12 2.46
C GLU A 36 -10.89 8.95 1.18
N ALA A 37 -11.65 10.04 1.07
CA ALA A 37 -11.51 10.95 -0.05
C ALA A 37 -12.03 12.35 0.29
N GLU A 38 -11.26 13.37 -0.08
CA GLU A 38 -11.67 14.76 -0.15
C GLU A 38 -11.19 15.30 -1.50
N PRO A 39 -12.12 15.66 -2.41
CA PRO A 39 -11.75 16.11 -3.74
C PRO A 39 -10.80 17.32 -3.74
N GLY A 40 -9.65 17.15 -4.37
CA GLY A 40 -8.60 18.17 -4.44
C GLY A 40 -7.51 18.02 -3.36
N ASP A 41 -7.77 17.29 -2.28
CA ASP A 41 -6.87 17.19 -1.13
C ASP A 41 -6.20 15.82 -1.02
N TYR A 42 -6.99 14.75 -0.91
CA TYR A 42 -6.45 13.40 -0.75
C TYR A 42 -7.43 12.32 -1.19
N ILE A 43 -6.88 11.14 -1.43
CA ILE A 43 -7.68 9.95 -1.74
C ILE A 43 -6.97 8.67 -1.28
N THR A 44 -7.73 7.73 -0.74
CA THR A 44 -7.30 6.36 -0.44
C THR A 44 -8.27 5.36 -1.06
N VAL A 45 -7.77 4.51 -1.95
CA VAL A 45 -8.56 3.53 -2.69
C VAL A 45 -8.04 2.12 -2.45
N ALA A 46 -8.94 1.18 -2.13
CA ALA A 46 -8.66 -0.23 -2.09
C ALA A 46 -9.24 -0.93 -3.32
N ARG A 47 -8.47 -1.82 -3.95
CA ARG A 47 -8.90 -2.62 -5.09
C ARG A 47 -8.65 -4.10 -4.87
N LYS A 48 -9.66 -4.90 -5.14
CA LYS A 48 -9.57 -6.37 -5.09
C LYS A 48 -9.09 -6.91 -6.42
N ALA A 49 -8.02 -7.69 -6.39
CA ALA A 49 -7.52 -8.37 -7.58
C ALA A 49 -8.49 -9.45 -8.04
N LYS A 50 -8.75 -9.49 -9.35
CA LYS A 50 -9.69 -10.40 -9.97
C LYS A 50 -9.34 -11.86 -9.71
N ARG A 51 -10.36 -12.66 -9.36
CA ARG A 51 -10.25 -14.10 -9.07
C ARG A 51 -9.34 -14.46 -7.90
N THR A 52 -9.09 -13.53 -7.01
CA THR A 52 -8.28 -13.75 -5.79
C THR A 52 -8.96 -13.12 -4.57
N ASN A 53 -8.39 -13.36 -3.38
CA ASN A 53 -8.74 -12.61 -2.16
C ASN A 53 -7.76 -11.48 -1.86
N ASN A 54 -6.84 -11.20 -2.77
CA ASN A 54 -5.81 -10.19 -2.57
C ASN A 54 -6.36 -8.79 -2.83
N TRP A 55 -5.90 -7.85 -2.02
CA TRP A 55 -6.25 -6.43 -2.15
C TRP A 55 -5.00 -5.57 -2.27
N PHE A 56 -5.15 -4.48 -2.98
CA PHE A 56 -4.12 -3.46 -3.12
C PHE A 56 -4.72 -2.12 -2.77
N VAL A 57 -4.06 -1.36 -1.89
CA VAL A 57 -4.51 -0.04 -1.45
C VAL A 57 -3.47 0.98 -1.85
N GLY A 58 -3.91 2.09 -2.39
CA GLY A 58 -3.07 3.24 -2.69
C GLY A 58 -3.69 4.50 -2.14
N GLY A 59 -2.86 5.39 -1.64
CA GLY A 59 -3.27 6.70 -1.17
C GLY A 59 -2.27 7.78 -1.55
N ILE A 60 -2.78 8.95 -1.87
CA ILE A 60 -1.99 10.16 -2.17
C ILE A 60 -2.58 11.35 -1.43
N THR A 61 -1.75 12.37 -1.19
CA THR A 61 -2.16 13.66 -0.63
C THR A 61 -1.66 14.81 -1.51
N ASP A 62 -2.24 15.98 -1.29
CA ASP A 62 -1.84 17.25 -1.87
C ASP A 62 -0.51 17.78 -1.27
N GLU A 63 -0.28 19.09 -1.34
CA GLU A 63 0.87 19.76 -0.73
C GLU A 63 0.88 19.74 0.80
N ASN A 64 -0.15 19.18 1.45
CA ASN A 64 -0.23 19.06 2.91
C ASN A 64 0.12 17.63 3.36
N ALA A 65 1.03 17.53 4.34
CA ALA A 65 1.32 16.25 4.97
C ALA A 65 0.11 15.76 5.78
N ARG A 66 -0.19 14.45 5.68
CA ARG A 66 -1.36 13.83 6.33
C ARG A 66 -1.04 12.48 6.93
N THR A 67 -1.98 12.00 7.74
CA THR A 67 -2.00 10.62 8.18
C THR A 67 -3.25 9.95 7.61
N ALA A 68 -3.09 9.01 6.71
CA ALA A 68 -4.17 8.13 6.28
C ALA A 68 -4.43 7.09 7.36
N ALA A 69 -5.69 6.95 7.81
CA ALA A 69 -6.03 6.03 8.89
C ALA A 69 -7.35 5.31 8.57
N PHE A 70 -7.26 4.02 8.31
CA PHE A 70 -8.41 3.21 7.92
C PHE A 70 -8.36 1.81 8.53
N THR A 71 -9.53 1.16 8.60
CA THR A 71 -9.67 -0.23 9.04
C THR A 71 -9.78 -1.15 7.81
N LEU A 72 -9.19 -2.34 7.92
CA LEU A 72 -9.24 -3.35 6.85
C LEU A 72 -10.55 -4.16 6.86
N ASP A 73 -11.67 -3.58 7.22
CA ASP A 73 -12.98 -4.23 7.37
C ASP A 73 -13.54 -4.82 6.07
N PHE A 74 -13.01 -4.40 4.93
CA PHE A 74 -13.31 -4.96 3.62
C PHE A 74 -12.67 -6.33 3.37
N LEU A 75 -11.71 -6.77 4.21
CA LEU A 75 -11.11 -8.09 4.12
C LEU A 75 -12.09 -9.17 4.62
N GLU A 76 -11.95 -10.38 4.08
CA GLU A 76 -12.81 -11.50 4.45
C GLU A 76 -12.62 -11.88 5.92
N PRO A 77 -13.70 -11.94 6.72
CA PRO A 77 -13.64 -12.31 8.13
C PRO A 77 -13.04 -13.72 8.33
N GLY A 78 -12.20 -13.86 9.35
CA GLY A 78 -11.55 -15.14 9.68
C GLY A 78 -10.30 -15.46 8.86
N LYS A 79 -10.01 -14.69 7.81
CA LYS A 79 -8.78 -14.83 7.04
C LYS A 79 -7.66 -13.93 7.57
N GLN A 80 -6.43 -14.36 7.31
CA GLN A 80 -5.22 -13.61 7.59
C GLN A 80 -4.52 -13.24 6.29
N TYR A 81 -3.93 -12.07 6.27
CA TYR A 81 -3.23 -11.53 5.11
C TYR A 81 -1.84 -11.06 5.50
N VAL A 82 -0.91 -11.20 4.58
CA VAL A 82 0.38 -10.52 4.66
C VAL A 82 0.19 -9.12 4.12
N ALA A 83 0.31 -8.13 4.98
CA ALA A 83 0.33 -6.71 4.61
C ALA A 83 1.77 -6.28 4.39
N THR A 84 2.04 -5.62 3.25
CA THR A 84 3.30 -4.93 2.98
C THR A 84 2.98 -3.49 2.63
N LEU A 85 3.32 -2.58 3.53
CA LEU A 85 3.13 -1.13 3.37
C LEU A 85 4.42 -0.51 2.86
N TYR A 86 4.30 0.23 1.78
CA TYR A 86 5.30 1.12 1.20
C TYR A 86 4.83 2.55 1.44
N ALA A 87 5.51 3.31 2.25
CA ALA A 87 5.09 4.65 2.63
C ALA A 87 6.27 5.62 2.63
N ASP A 88 5.99 6.90 2.64
CA ASP A 88 7.00 7.93 2.78
C ASP A 88 7.84 7.72 4.05
N GLY A 89 9.13 7.99 3.96
CA GLY A 89 10.03 8.03 5.11
C GLY A 89 9.69 9.19 6.04
N LYS A 90 10.19 9.14 7.26
CA LYS A 90 9.95 10.20 8.26
C LYS A 90 10.49 11.57 7.84
N ASP A 91 11.50 11.58 7.02
CA ASP A 91 12.19 12.76 6.48
C ASP A 91 11.89 12.98 4.98
N ALA A 92 10.86 12.31 4.46
CA ALA A 92 10.42 12.49 3.08
C ALA A 92 9.87 13.91 2.87
N ASP A 93 10.30 14.53 1.79
CA ASP A 93 9.82 15.84 1.34
C ASP A 93 10.09 15.96 -0.15
N TYR A 94 9.12 16.41 -0.92
CA TYR A 94 9.21 16.42 -2.39
C TYR A 94 10.33 17.32 -2.92
N GLU A 95 10.75 18.34 -2.15
CA GLU A 95 11.83 19.25 -2.55
C GLU A 95 13.20 18.79 -2.04
N LYS A 96 13.26 18.28 -0.79
CA LYS A 96 14.52 18.05 -0.06
C LYS A 96 14.96 16.59 -0.09
N ASN A 97 14.00 15.65 0.01
CA ASN A 97 14.29 14.22 0.10
C ASN A 97 13.16 13.39 -0.54
N PRO A 98 12.95 13.50 -1.88
CA PRO A 98 11.82 12.88 -2.56
C PRO A 98 11.90 11.34 -2.66
N THR A 99 13.06 10.75 -2.38
CA THR A 99 13.28 9.31 -2.48
C THR A 99 13.29 8.60 -1.12
N SER A 100 12.97 9.31 -0.02
CA SER A 100 12.88 8.70 1.30
C SER A 100 11.58 7.90 1.44
N TYR A 101 11.72 6.59 1.69
CA TYR A 101 10.58 5.70 1.91
C TYR A 101 10.88 4.67 2.98
N GLN A 102 9.84 4.01 3.48
CA GLN A 102 9.93 2.91 4.42
C GLN A 102 9.02 1.76 4.01
N ILE A 103 9.44 0.53 4.30
CA ILE A 103 8.65 -0.68 4.05
C ILE A 103 8.36 -1.37 5.39
N LYS A 104 7.09 -1.67 5.64
CA LYS A 104 6.64 -2.37 6.84
C LYS A 104 5.82 -3.60 6.45
N LYS A 105 6.12 -4.75 7.04
CA LYS A 105 5.46 -6.02 6.76
C LYS A 105 4.90 -6.68 8.03
N GLY A 106 3.70 -7.24 7.93
CA GLY A 106 3.09 -7.94 9.07
C GLY A 106 1.82 -8.69 8.70
N ILE A 107 1.37 -9.58 9.59
CA ILE A 107 0.10 -10.30 9.46
C ILE A 107 -1.04 -9.42 9.97
N VAL A 108 -2.07 -9.29 9.15
CA VAL A 108 -3.28 -8.50 9.44
C VAL A 108 -4.55 -9.33 9.28
N THR A 109 -5.65 -8.81 9.81
CA THR A 109 -7.01 -9.32 9.66
C THR A 109 -7.96 -8.18 9.31
N ASN A 110 -9.24 -8.50 9.08
CA ASN A 110 -10.29 -7.50 8.85
C ASN A 110 -10.53 -6.53 10.03
N LYS A 111 -9.95 -6.79 11.20
CA LYS A 111 -10.03 -5.91 12.39
C LYS A 111 -8.82 -5.00 12.55
N THR A 112 -7.81 -5.17 11.72
CA THR A 112 -6.57 -4.38 11.80
C THR A 112 -6.80 -2.96 11.31
N LYS A 113 -6.28 -1.99 12.06
CA LYS A 113 -6.21 -0.59 11.63
C LYS A 113 -4.84 -0.32 11.02
N ILE A 114 -4.84 0.36 9.91
CA ILE A 114 -3.63 0.84 9.24
C ILE A 114 -3.53 2.35 9.47
N SER A 115 -2.32 2.79 9.75
CA SER A 115 -1.97 4.20 9.78
C SER A 115 -0.71 4.40 8.95
N ALA A 116 -0.79 5.25 7.94
CA ALA A 116 0.33 5.61 7.07
C ALA A 116 0.52 7.13 7.09
N GLN A 117 1.74 7.57 7.36
CA GLN A 117 2.09 8.97 7.25
C GLN A 117 2.45 9.29 5.80
N LEU A 118 1.87 10.34 5.26
CA LEU A 118 2.14 10.88 3.94
C LEU A 118 2.85 12.22 4.11
N ALA A 119 4.01 12.35 3.48
CA ALA A 119 4.70 13.63 3.36
C ALA A 119 3.89 14.58 2.46
N ARG A 120 4.30 15.83 2.36
CA ARG A 120 3.74 16.77 1.39
C ARG A 120 3.89 16.22 -0.03
N SER A 121 2.81 16.18 -0.79
CA SER A 121 2.74 15.60 -2.13
C SER A 121 3.17 14.13 -2.19
N GLY A 122 3.08 13.45 -1.06
CA GLY A 122 3.48 12.06 -0.91
C GLY A 122 2.33 11.07 -1.01
N GLY A 123 2.63 9.81 -0.68
CA GLY A 123 1.66 8.74 -0.77
C GLY A 123 2.12 7.45 -0.11
N PHE A 124 1.27 6.43 -0.24
CA PHE A 124 1.58 5.08 0.15
C PHE A 124 0.98 4.05 -0.79
N ALA A 125 1.57 2.86 -0.79
CA ALA A 125 1.01 1.67 -1.41
C ALA A 125 1.01 0.53 -0.40
N LEU A 126 -0.05 -0.29 -0.41
CA LEU A 126 -0.21 -1.41 0.49
C LEU A 126 -0.67 -2.64 -0.29
N SER A 127 0.06 -3.73 -0.22
CA SER A 127 -0.38 -5.03 -0.69
C SER A 127 -0.91 -5.88 0.46
N LEU A 128 -2.03 -6.57 0.22
CA LEU A 128 -2.71 -7.44 1.17
C LEU A 128 -2.91 -8.80 0.49
N ILE A 129 -1.96 -9.70 0.71
CA ILE A 129 -1.95 -11.04 0.08
C ILE A 129 -2.41 -12.09 1.09
N GLU A 130 -3.32 -12.97 0.70
CA GLU A 130 -3.81 -14.03 1.59
C GLU A 130 -2.63 -14.87 2.13
N ALA A 131 -2.52 -14.97 3.47
CA ALA A 131 -1.36 -15.56 4.11
C ALA A 131 -1.37 -17.09 4.01
N SER A 132 -0.28 -17.65 3.52
CA SER A 132 -0.03 -19.09 3.54
C SER A 132 0.23 -19.60 4.97
N PRO A 133 0.18 -20.90 5.24
CA PRO A 133 0.57 -21.46 6.54
C PRO A 133 2.01 -21.15 6.94
N SER A 134 2.93 -21.03 5.99
CA SER A 134 4.33 -20.65 6.21
C SER A 134 4.46 -19.19 6.62
N ASP A 135 3.71 -18.29 5.95
CA ASP A 135 3.72 -16.87 6.28
C ASP A 135 3.28 -16.61 7.72
N ARG A 136 2.22 -17.30 8.18
CA ARG A 136 1.69 -17.18 9.54
C ARG A 136 2.69 -17.60 10.63
N LYS A 137 3.67 -18.43 10.29
CA LYS A 137 4.73 -18.87 11.21
C LYS A 137 5.93 -17.95 11.20
N SER A 138 6.27 -17.36 10.04
CA SER A 138 7.49 -16.61 9.83
C SER A 138 7.31 -15.09 9.99
N ILE A 139 6.10 -14.56 9.71
CA ILE A 139 5.83 -13.14 9.72
C ILE A 139 5.12 -12.73 11.02
N LYS A 140 5.64 -11.70 11.69
CA LYS A 140 5.06 -11.16 12.92
C LYS A 140 3.71 -10.49 12.65
N LYS A 141 2.85 -10.45 13.67
CA LYS A 141 1.61 -9.67 13.63
C LYS A 141 1.92 -8.18 13.43
N TRP A 142 1.07 -7.53 12.69
CA TRP A 142 1.09 -6.07 12.52
C TRP A 142 0.96 -5.38 13.89
N LYS A 143 1.84 -4.41 14.14
CA LYS A 143 1.82 -3.55 15.34
C LYS A 143 1.56 -2.11 14.94
#